data_52ae4a775d5001bb567a82255b12a84c
#
_entry.id   52ae4a775d5001bb567a82255b12a84c
#
_cell.length_a   1.000
_cell.length_b   1.000
_cell.length_c   1.000
_cell.angle_alpha   90.00
_cell.angle_beta   90.00
_cell.angle_gamma   90.00
#
_symmetry.space_group_name_H-M   'P 1'
#
loop_
_entity.id
_entity.type
_entity.pdbx_description
1 polymer ?
#
loop_
_entity_poly.entity_id
_entity_poly.type
_entity_poly.pdbx_seq_one_letter_code
_entity_poly.pdbx_strand_id
1 'polypeptide(L)'
;MKLEGTVEHVIYENADSGYAVFEVDAGGTDVVVAGNVGGVDNGMSVTVYGHMVNHPSYGEQFRAETIEARLPEDRTAILSYLSSGVLPYIGPSTAKKIVAKFGDDTLTVIAETPQRLCELKGITEQKAAIISNEFRRMYGVREVVAWFARYGMTAQQAVTCYRALGPHTVEALTQNPYLLCGEPLQLKFGQVDTIAAALQFETGCRLRVAAGLLYALRHNAGNGHTCLPRDKLLESTSKFLRLPLGDLEAALDELLSSEELRTRTFDGVEYIYLPDLLSAEEDIAARLGQLSTFPTEAPPTLDADIRVLEMAQGFAYAPLQRQAIAAALTSNCMVLTGGPGTGKTTAINAIIALFEQQADRVFLAAPTGRAAKRMSELCHREAKTIHRLLE
;
A
#
# COMPACT_ATOMS: atom_id res chain seq x y z
N MET A 1 -6.00 -25.62 -23.81
CA MET A 1 -4.95 -26.14 -24.71
C MET A 1 -3.60 -25.62 -24.22
N LYS A 2 -2.50 -26.23 -24.62
CA LYS A 2 -1.13 -25.80 -24.30
C LYS A 2 -0.45 -25.42 -25.63
N LEU A 3 0.20 -24.25 -25.65
CA LEU A 3 1.03 -23.74 -26.74
C LEU A 3 2.46 -23.54 -26.20
N GLU A 4 3.44 -24.12 -26.84
CA GLU A 4 4.87 -23.97 -26.50
C GLU A 4 5.62 -23.38 -27.68
N GLY A 5 6.50 -22.42 -27.42
CA GLY A 5 7.30 -21.80 -28.47
C GLY A 5 8.17 -20.68 -27.96
N THR A 6 8.75 -19.91 -28.89
CA THR A 6 9.58 -18.75 -28.62
C THR A 6 8.86 -17.48 -29.06
N VAL A 7 8.89 -16.45 -28.24
CA VAL A 7 8.29 -15.15 -28.61
C VAL A 7 9.14 -14.50 -29.68
N GLU A 8 8.55 -14.28 -30.84
CA GLU A 8 9.23 -13.57 -31.94
C GLU A 8 9.06 -12.07 -31.81
N HIS A 9 7.84 -11.61 -31.57
CA HIS A 9 7.55 -10.19 -31.52
C HIS A 9 6.42 -9.87 -30.54
N VAL A 10 6.68 -8.87 -29.65
CA VAL A 10 5.65 -8.28 -28.81
C VAL A 10 5.00 -7.14 -29.60
N ILE A 11 3.73 -7.35 -29.98
CA ILE A 11 2.94 -6.38 -30.77
C ILE A 11 2.43 -5.24 -29.89
N TYR A 12 1.93 -5.58 -28.72
CA TYR A 12 1.35 -4.61 -27.78
C TYR A 12 1.48 -5.12 -26.35
N GLU A 13 1.82 -4.22 -25.43
CA GLU A 13 1.80 -4.48 -24.00
C GLU A 13 1.27 -3.26 -23.24
N ASN A 14 0.41 -3.50 -22.27
CA ASN A 14 -0.08 -2.50 -21.34
C ASN A 14 0.44 -2.85 -19.93
N ALA A 15 1.43 -2.08 -19.46
CA ALA A 15 2.10 -2.31 -18.19
C ALA A 15 1.17 -2.19 -16.96
N ASP A 16 0.07 -1.41 -17.04
CA ASP A 16 -0.85 -1.21 -15.93
C ASP A 16 -1.83 -2.38 -15.77
N SER A 17 -2.31 -2.94 -16.89
CA SER A 17 -3.27 -4.05 -16.87
C SER A 17 -2.61 -5.42 -17.00
N GLY A 18 -1.35 -5.49 -17.43
CA GLY A 18 -0.66 -6.72 -17.77
C GLY A 18 -1.21 -7.39 -19.04
N TYR A 19 -2.02 -6.69 -19.85
CA TYR A 19 -2.52 -7.21 -21.11
C TYR A 19 -1.45 -7.11 -22.19
N ALA A 20 -1.13 -8.25 -22.83
CA ALA A 20 -0.15 -8.31 -23.89
C ALA A 20 -0.71 -9.03 -25.12
N VAL A 21 -0.21 -8.63 -26.30
CA VAL A 21 -0.43 -9.30 -27.57
C VAL A 21 0.95 -9.52 -28.20
N PHE A 22 1.28 -10.78 -28.52
CA PHE A 22 2.59 -11.15 -29.04
C PHE A 22 2.50 -12.38 -29.95
N GLU A 23 3.49 -12.53 -30.81
CA GLU A 23 3.65 -13.66 -31.71
C GLU A 23 4.59 -14.71 -31.12
N VAL A 24 4.17 -15.97 -31.18
CA VAL A 24 4.94 -17.12 -30.73
C VAL A 24 5.21 -18.05 -31.91
N ASP A 25 6.48 -18.27 -32.19
CA ASP A 25 6.88 -19.38 -33.08
C ASP A 25 6.72 -20.73 -32.33
N ALA A 26 5.71 -21.49 -32.74
CA ALA A 26 5.42 -22.81 -32.22
C ALA A 26 5.92 -23.88 -33.17
N GLY A 27 7.25 -23.96 -33.36
CA GLY A 27 7.87 -24.96 -34.21
C GLY A 27 7.71 -24.68 -35.72
N GLY A 28 7.84 -23.42 -36.13
CA GLY A 28 7.72 -22.93 -37.50
C GLY A 28 6.33 -22.46 -37.89
N THR A 29 5.45 -22.29 -36.92
CA THR A 29 4.11 -21.72 -37.12
C THR A 29 3.93 -20.55 -36.15
N ASP A 30 3.71 -19.35 -36.71
CA ASP A 30 3.48 -18.15 -35.90
C ASP A 30 2.04 -18.12 -35.40
N VAL A 31 1.89 -18.04 -34.10
CA VAL A 31 0.59 -17.95 -33.43
C VAL A 31 0.50 -16.64 -32.65
N VAL A 32 -0.52 -15.85 -32.95
CA VAL A 32 -0.81 -14.62 -32.17
C VAL A 32 -1.45 -15.00 -30.85
N VAL A 33 -0.83 -14.58 -29.77
CA VAL A 33 -1.29 -14.81 -28.39
C VAL A 33 -1.76 -13.49 -27.81
N ALA A 34 -2.93 -13.48 -27.15
CA ALA A 34 -3.49 -12.30 -26.49
C ALA A 34 -4.05 -12.67 -25.11
N GLY A 35 -3.71 -11.89 -24.07
CA GLY A 35 -4.22 -12.13 -22.72
C GLY A 35 -3.59 -11.23 -21.64
N ASN A 36 -4.05 -11.35 -20.41
CA ASN A 36 -3.46 -10.67 -19.24
C ASN A 36 -2.24 -11.46 -18.72
N VAL A 37 -1.21 -11.51 -19.53
CA VAL A 37 -0.01 -12.34 -19.34
C VAL A 37 1.27 -11.51 -19.50
N GLY A 38 1.24 -10.25 -19.11
CA GLY A 38 2.34 -9.30 -19.28
C GLY A 38 3.70 -9.76 -18.74
N GLY A 39 4.74 -9.08 -19.18
CA GLY A 39 6.13 -9.41 -18.82
C GLY A 39 6.78 -10.39 -19.80
N VAL A 40 6.36 -10.38 -21.05
CA VAL A 40 6.89 -11.21 -22.15
C VAL A 40 7.76 -10.34 -23.05
N ASP A 41 8.97 -10.81 -23.38
CA ASP A 41 9.86 -10.13 -24.32
C ASP A 41 10.26 -11.06 -25.48
N ASN A 42 10.69 -10.42 -26.57
CA ASN A 42 11.18 -11.12 -27.73
C ASN A 42 12.35 -12.06 -27.39
N GLY A 43 12.33 -13.28 -27.92
CA GLY A 43 13.32 -14.31 -27.69
C GLY A 43 13.10 -15.17 -26.43
N MET A 44 12.04 -14.92 -25.66
CA MET A 44 11.69 -15.77 -24.52
C MET A 44 11.04 -17.08 -24.95
N SER A 45 11.39 -18.15 -24.25
CA SER A 45 10.66 -19.42 -24.36
C SER A 45 9.41 -19.34 -23.48
N VAL A 46 8.26 -19.63 -24.08
CA VAL A 46 6.97 -19.55 -23.39
C VAL A 46 6.16 -20.84 -23.50
N THR A 47 5.49 -21.17 -22.41
CA THR A 47 4.41 -22.15 -22.36
C THR A 47 3.13 -21.40 -22.01
N VAL A 48 2.20 -21.33 -22.95
CA VAL A 48 0.93 -20.60 -22.79
C VAL A 48 -0.21 -21.60 -22.64
N TYR A 49 -1.03 -21.42 -21.64
CA TYR A 49 -2.25 -22.21 -21.42
C TYR A 49 -3.46 -21.33 -21.76
N GLY A 50 -4.38 -21.87 -22.54
CA GLY A 50 -5.56 -21.13 -23.01
C GLY A 50 -6.33 -21.89 -24.08
N HIS A 51 -7.00 -21.17 -24.96
CA HIS A 51 -7.80 -21.72 -26.04
C HIS A 51 -7.80 -20.78 -27.26
N MET A 52 -8.01 -21.41 -28.47
CA MET A 52 -8.15 -20.64 -29.70
C MET A 52 -9.47 -19.87 -29.72
N VAL A 53 -9.42 -18.61 -30.14
CA VAL A 53 -10.59 -17.74 -30.36
C VAL A 53 -10.47 -17.06 -31.71
N ASN A 54 -11.60 -16.82 -32.35
CA ASN A 54 -11.63 -16.04 -33.58
C ASN A 54 -12.06 -14.59 -33.26
N HIS A 55 -11.11 -13.67 -33.33
CA HIS A 55 -11.38 -12.26 -33.05
C HIS A 55 -12.00 -11.58 -34.28
N PRO A 56 -13.12 -10.82 -34.17
CA PRO A 56 -13.83 -10.25 -35.31
C PRO A 56 -12.98 -9.39 -36.24
N SER A 57 -11.94 -8.74 -35.72
CA SER A 57 -11.09 -7.81 -36.47
C SER A 57 -9.67 -8.31 -36.73
N TYR A 58 -9.20 -9.32 -35.98
CA TYR A 58 -7.78 -9.74 -36.02
C TYR A 58 -7.59 -11.22 -36.35
N GLY A 59 -8.68 -11.97 -36.63
CA GLY A 59 -8.61 -13.37 -37.03
C GLY A 59 -8.39 -14.34 -35.87
N GLU A 60 -7.82 -15.49 -36.17
CA GLU A 60 -7.53 -16.52 -35.16
C GLU A 60 -6.42 -16.08 -34.22
N GLN A 61 -6.70 -16.17 -32.90
CA GLN A 61 -5.77 -15.86 -31.84
C GLN A 61 -5.84 -16.89 -30.74
N PHE A 62 -4.71 -17.14 -30.07
CA PHE A 62 -4.67 -17.94 -28.86
C PHE A 62 -4.94 -17.03 -27.65
N ARG A 63 -6.10 -17.20 -27.02
CA ARG A 63 -6.44 -16.47 -25.79
C ARG A 63 -5.75 -17.12 -24.61
N ALA A 64 -4.75 -16.42 -24.09
CA ALA A 64 -3.97 -16.86 -22.95
C ALA A 64 -4.73 -16.63 -21.64
N GLU A 65 -4.78 -17.66 -20.80
CA GLU A 65 -5.28 -17.62 -19.43
C GLU A 65 -4.10 -17.54 -18.44
N THR A 66 -3.05 -18.33 -18.72
CA THR A 66 -1.79 -18.30 -17.96
C THR A 66 -0.60 -18.49 -18.89
N ILE A 67 0.55 -17.97 -18.48
CA ILE A 67 1.82 -18.11 -19.19
C ILE A 67 2.94 -18.50 -18.22
N GLU A 68 3.78 -19.42 -18.65
CA GLU A 68 5.09 -19.68 -18.04
C GLU A 68 6.16 -19.19 -19.02
N ALA A 69 6.80 -18.08 -18.71
CA ALA A 69 7.89 -17.53 -19.50
C ALA A 69 9.22 -17.87 -18.83
N ARG A 70 10.17 -18.38 -19.62
CA ARG A 70 11.52 -18.71 -19.17
C ARG A 70 12.53 -17.86 -19.92
N LEU A 71 13.59 -17.47 -19.23
CA LEU A 71 14.72 -16.87 -19.88
C LEU A 71 15.32 -17.85 -20.90
N PRO A 72 15.84 -17.32 -22.01
CA PRO A 72 16.52 -18.16 -22.99
C PRO A 72 17.77 -18.80 -22.37
N GLU A 73 17.93 -20.10 -22.63
CA GLU A 73 19.05 -20.90 -22.10
C GLU A 73 20.15 -21.14 -23.14
N ASP A 74 19.82 -21.12 -24.43
CA ASP A 74 20.77 -21.31 -25.51
C ASP A 74 21.29 -19.99 -26.11
N ARG A 75 22.47 -20.05 -26.73
CA ARG A 75 23.17 -18.88 -27.28
C ARG A 75 22.36 -18.11 -28.32
N THR A 76 21.58 -18.80 -29.13
CA THR A 76 20.81 -18.20 -30.22
C THR A 76 19.66 -17.39 -29.65
N ALA A 77 18.92 -17.97 -28.72
CA ALA A 77 17.81 -17.33 -28.02
C ALA A 77 18.30 -16.18 -27.12
N ILE A 78 19.43 -16.36 -26.40
CA ILE A 78 20.07 -15.28 -25.61
C ILE A 78 20.49 -14.12 -26.52
N LEU A 79 21.06 -14.41 -27.70
CA LEU A 79 21.43 -13.38 -28.64
C LEU A 79 20.20 -12.62 -29.16
N SER A 80 19.13 -13.31 -29.51
CA SER A 80 17.87 -12.69 -29.93
C SER A 80 17.31 -11.79 -28.85
N TYR A 81 17.22 -12.29 -27.61
CA TYR A 81 16.77 -11.57 -26.43
C TYR A 81 17.55 -10.28 -26.20
N LEU A 82 18.88 -10.34 -26.15
CA LEU A 82 19.72 -9.17 -25.92
C LEU A 82 19.72 -8.20 -27.11
N SER A 83 19.52 -8.69 -28.33
CA SER A 83 19.51 -7.87 -29.55
C SER A 83 18.20 -7.06 -29.71
N SER A 84 17.12 -7.46 -29.04
CA SER A 84 15.83 -6.76 -29.10
C SER A 84 15.83 -5.38 -28.44
N GLY A 85 16.92 -5.01 -27.73
CA GLY A 85 17.04 -3.72 -27.05
C GLY A 85 16.38 -3.68 -25.67
N VAL A 86 16.07 -4.83 -25.11
CA VAL A 86 15.47 -4.99 -23.75
C VAL A 86 16.36 -4.37 -22.65
N LEU A 87 17.68 -4.43 -22.81
CA LEU A 87 18.61 -3.87 -21.83
C LEU A 87 19.29 -2.59 -22.34
N PRO A 88 19.44 -1.57 -21.49
CA PRO A 88 20.11 -0.33 -21.86
C PRO A 88 21.57 -0.62 -22.28
N TYR A 89 22.07 0.15 -23.23
CA TYR A 89 23.44 0.06 -23.78
C TYR A 89 23.78 -1.26 -24.50
N ILE A 90 22.85 -2.21 -24.62
CA ILE A 90 23.01 -3.44 -25.38
C ILE A 90 22.17 -3.38 -26.65
N GLY A 91 22.82 -3.07 -27.77
CA GLY A 91 22.25 -3.24 -29.10
C GLY A 91 22.78 -4.52 -29.76
N PRO A 92 22.33 -4.84 -30.99
CA PRO A 92 22.67 -6.08 -31.68
C PRO A 92 24.18 -6.36 -31.79
N SER A 93 25.00 -5.31 -32.02
CA SER A 93 26.47 -5.43 -32.10
C SER A 93 27.11 -5.75 -30.75
N THR A 94 26.59 -5.16 -29.66
CA THR A 94 27.08 -5.41 -28.29
C THR A 94 26.61 -6.78 -27.81
N ALA A 95 25.36 -7.17 -28.08
CA ALA A 95 24.83 -8.48 -27.78
C ALA A 95 25.68 -9.61 -28.39
N LYS A 96 26.03 -9.48 -29.69
CA LYS A 96 26.93 -10.44 -30.38
C LYS A 96 28.29 -10.60 -29.65
N LYS A 97 28.89 -9.51 -29.20
CA LYS A 97 30.17 -9.56 -28.49
C LYS A 97 30.05 -10.21 -27.12
N ILE A 98 28.96 -9.92 -26.37
CA ILE A 98 28.68 -10.48 -25.06
C ILE A 98 28.49 -11.99 -25.17
N VAL A 99 27.57 -12.43 -26.04
CA VAL A 99 27.23 -13.85 -26.25
C VAL A 99 28.39 -14.63 -26.83
N ALA A 100 29.18 -14.02 -27.74
CA ALA A 100 30.38 -14.69 -28.28
C ALA A 100 31.44 -14.97 -27.18
N LYS A 101 31.51 -14.10 -26.15
CA LYS A 101 32.49 -14.24 -25.07
C LYS A 101 31.99 -15.14 -23.95
N PHE A 102 30.77 -15.00 -23.53
CA PHE A 102 30.20 -15.66 -22.33
C PHE A 102 29.32 -16.86 -22.65
N GLY A 103 28.88 -17.03 -23.91
CA GLY A 103 28.08 -18.18 -24.34
C GLY A 103 26.75 -18.27 -23.60
N ASP A 104 26.45 -19.47 -23.13
CA ASP A 104 25.22 -19.78 -22.42
C ASP A 104 25.20 -19.14 -21.00
N ASP A 105 26.38 -18.83 -20.43
CA ASP A 105 26.51 -18.15 -19.13
C ASP A 105 26.22 -16.63 -19.19
N THR A 106 25.91 -16.09 -20.35
CA THR A 106 25.75 -14.64 -20.57
C THR A 106 24.80 -13.98 -19.58
N LEU A 107 23.63 -14.54 -19.37
CA LEU A 107 22.62 -13.97 -18.48
C LEU A 107 23.03 -14.07 -17.00
N THR A 108 23.70 -15.16 -16.62
CA THR A 108 24.28 -15.34 -15.28
C THR A 108 25.39 -14.31 -15.03
N VAL A 109 26.25 -14.06 -16.01
CA VAL A 109 27.29 -13.01 -15.92
C VAL A 109 26.67 -11.63 -15.75
N ILE A 110 25.62 -11.30 -16.50
CA ILE A 110 24.89 -10.02 -16.36
C ILE A 110 24.27 -9.91 -14.96
N ALA A 111 23.69 -10.99 -14.45
CA ALA A 111 23.01 -11.01 -13.16
C ALA A 111 23.98 -10.96 -11.97
N GLU A 112 24.98 -11.83 -11.95
CA GLU A 112 25.77 -12.13 -10.75
C GLU A 112 27.17 -11.49 -10.74
N THR A 113 27.79 -11.39 -11.91
CA THR A 113 29.18 -10.90 -12.05
C THR A 113 29.31 -9.82 -13.13
N PRO A 114 28.55 -8.71 -13.04
CA PRO A 114 28.53 -7.68 -14.09
C PRO A 114 29.89 -7.05 -14.38
N GLN A 115 30.83 -7.07 -13.44
CA GLN A 115 32.20 -6.58 -13.62
C GLN A 115 32.89 -7.27 -14.79
N ARG A 116 32.57 -8.54 -15.09
CA ARG A 116 33.11 -9.28 -16.23
C ARG A 116 32.71 -8.68 -17.58
N LEU A 117 31.61 -7.93 -17.64
CA LEU A 117 31.19 -7.21 -18.85
C LEU A 117 32.21 -6.14 -19.24
N CYS A 118 32.99 -5.60 -18.28
CA CYS A 118 34.02 -4.61 -18.52
C CYS A 118 35.23 -5.18 -19.31
N GLU A 119 35.35 -6.49 -19.42
CA GLU A 119 36.32 -7.15 -20.28
C GLU A 119 36.03 -6.91 -21.78
N LEU A 120 34.85 -6.37 -22.11
CA LEU A 120 34.46 -6.02 -23.48
C LEU A 120 34.65 -4.52 -23.73
N LYS A 121 35.39 -4.21 -24.80
CA LYS A 121 35.64 -2.81 -25.18
C LYS A 121 34.33 -2.04 -25.40
N GLY A 122 34.12 -0.97 -24.62
CA GLY A 122 32.97 -0.08 -24.70
C GLY A 122 31.95 -0.24 -23.58
N ILE A 123 32.10 -1.22 -22.67
CA ILE A 123 31.32 -1.37 -21.45
C ILE A 123 32.19 -0.90 -20.26
N THR A 124 31.78 0.19 -19.62
CA THR A 124 32.41 0.71 -18.40
C THR A 124 31.73 0.09 -17.18
N GLU A 125 32.37 0.18 -15.99
CA GLU A 125 31.78 -0.29 -14.73
C GLU A 125 30.39 0.32 -14.48
N GLN A 126 30.22 1.60 -14.77
CA GLN A 126 28.92 2.26 -14.63
C GLN A 126 27.86 1.65 -15.56
N LYS A 127 28.23 1.39 -16.83
CA LYS A 127 27.31 0.74 -17.77
C LYS A 127 26.99 -0.69 -17.35
N ALA A 128 27.99 -1.44 -16.92
CA ALA A 128 27.79 -2.81 -16.44
C ALA A 128 26.86 -2.86 -15.24
N ALA A 129 27.00 -1.93 -14.27
CA ALA A 129 26.09 -1.82 -13.14
C ALA A 129 24.67 -1.47 -13.55
N ILE A 130 24.47 -0.52 -14.49
CA ILE A 130 23.14 -0.15 -14.99
C ILE A 130 22.49 -1.33 -15.72
N ILE A 131 23.22 -2.02 -16.58
CA ILE A 131 22.75 -3.21 -17.30
C ILE A 131 22.29 -4.29 -16.32
N SER A 132 23.12 -4.61 -15.32
CA SER A 132 22.81 -5.62 -14.31
C SER A 132 21.60 -5.25 -13.45
N ASN A 133 21.54 -4.00 -12.99
CA ASN A 133 20.42 -3.53 -12.18
C ASN A 133 19.10 -3.60 -12.95
N GLU A 134 19.10 -3.19 -14.22
CA GLU A 134 17.91 -3.25 -15.06
C GLU A 134 17.49 -4.69 -15.35
N PHE A 135 18.46 -5.57 -15.67
CA PHE A 135 18.18 -6.99 -15.86
C PHE A 135 17.60 -7.64 -14.60
N ARG A 136 18.21 -7.40 -13.44
CA ARG A 136 17.69 -7.92 -12.15
C ARG A 136 16.31 -7.37 -11.82
N ARG A 137 16.06 -6.08 -12.12
CA ARG A 137 14.75 -5.47 -11.91
C ARG A 137 13.69 -6.15 -12.76
N MET A 138 13.95 -6.34 -14.05
CA MET A 138 13.03 -6.97 -14.99
C MET A 138 12.81 -8.45 -14.67
N TYR A 139 13.87 -9.18 -14.38
CA TYR A 139 13.82 -10.59 -14.01
C TYR A 139 13.07 -10.80 -12.69
N GLY A 140 13.40 -10.01 -11.66
CA GLY A 140 12.77 -10.11 -10.36
C GLY A 140 11.27 -9.85 -10.40
N VAL A 141 10.81 -8.84 -11.15
CA VAL A 141 9.37 -8.58 -11.34
C VAL A 141 8.67 -9.79 -11.97
N ARG A 142 9.27 -10.40 -12.99
CA ARG A 142 8.68 -11.57 -13.67
C ARG A 142 8.57 -12.79 -12.76
N GLU A 143 9.61 -13.07 -12.00
CA GLU A 143 9.60 -14.15 -11.02
C GLU A 143 8.47 -13.95 -10.00
N VAL A 144 8.31 -12.73 -9.51
CA VAL A 144 7.22 -12.38 -8.58
C VAL A 144 5.87 -12.53 -9.25
N VAL A 145 5.69 -12.04 -10.50
CA VAL A 145 4.43 -12.21 -11.26
C VAL A 145 4.09 -13.68 -11.44
N ALA A 146 5.05 -14.52 -11.81
CA ALA A 146 4.86 -15.97 -11.98
C ALA A 146 4.50 -16.63 -10.63
N TRP A 147 5.17 -16.24 -9.54
CA TRP A 147 4.86 -16.74 -8.20
C TRP A 147 3.43 -16.35 -7.78
N PHE A 148 3.04 -15.09 -7.97
CA PHE A 148 1.70 -14.59 -7.65
C PHE A 148 0.61 -15.28 -8.48
N ALA A 149 0.85 -15.52 -9.77
CA ALA A 149 -0.10 -16.20 -10.66
C ALA A 149 -0.44 -17.61 -10.18
N ARG A 150 0.51 -18.36 -9.60
CA ARG A 150 0.27 -19.71 -9.03
C ARG A 150 -0.80 -19.70 -7.93
N TYR A 151 -0.96 -18.57 -7.24
CA TYR A 151 -1.94 -18.40 -6.16
C TYR A 151 -3.15 -17.55 -6.57
N GLY A 152 -3.37 -17.35 -7.88
CA GLY A 152 -4.52 -16.63 -8.42
C GLY A 152 -4.49 -15.13 -8.16
N MET A 153 -3.31 -14.56 -7.91
CA MET A 153 -3.13 -13.12 -7.70
C MET A 153 -2.75 -12.40 -8.99
N THR A 154 -3.01 -11.09 -9.03
CA THR A 154 -2.80 -10.28 -10.23
C THR A 154 -1.34 -9.82 -10.40
N ALA A 155 -0.95 -9.56 -11.66
CA ALA A 155 0.36 -8.99 -11.97
C ALA A 155 0.58 -7.63 -11.28
N GLN A 156 -0.46 -6.81 -11.15
CA GLN A 156 -0.36 -5.52 -10.45
C GLN A 156 -0.02 -5.69 -8.96
N GLN A 157 -0.62 -6.68 -8.28
CA GLN A 157 -0.26 -7.01 -6.89
C GLN A 157 1.20 -7.45 -6.79
N ALA A 158 1.68 -8.25 -7.74
CA ALA A 158 3.06 -8.68 -7.82
C ALA A 158 4.03 -7.50 -7.97
N VAL A 159 3.75 -6.57 -8.89
CA VAL A 159 4.56 -5.36 -9.10
C VAL A 159 4.56 -4.48 -7.85
N THR A 160 3.41 -4.32 -7.20
CA THR A 160 3.29 -3.53 -5.97
C THR A 160 4.14 -4.14 -4.85
N CYS A 161 4.07 -5.46 -4.68
CA CYS A 161 4.86 -6.19 -3.68
C CYS A 161 6.37 -6.14 -3.98
N TYR A 162 6.75 -6.31 -5.25
CA TYR A 162 8.15 -6.19 -5.67
C TYR A 162 8.73 -4.79 -5.41
N ARG A 163 7.95 -3.74 -5.61
CA ARG A 163 8.39 -2.37 -5.29
C ARG A 163 8.67 -2.18 -3.80
N ALA A 164 7.93 -2.87 -2.94
CA ALA A 164 8.11 -2.79 -1.49
C ALA A 164 9.22 -3.70 -0.95
N LEU A 165 9.30 -4.94 -1.43
CA LEU A 165 10.22 -5.96 -0.90
C LEU A 165 11.50 -6.12 -1.74
N GLY A 166 11.52 -5.58 -2.96
CA GLY A 166 12.68 -5.63 -3.85
C GLY A 166 12.94 -7.01 -4.48
N PRO A 167 14.19 -7.26 -4.92
CA PRO A 167 14.55 -8.46 -5.68
C PRO A 167 14.40 -9.78 -4.91
N HIS A 168 14.36 -9.75 -3.58
CA HIS A 168 14.18 -10.93 -2.72
C HIS A 168 12.72 -11.23 -2.37
N THR A 169 11.75 -10.64 -3.11
CA THR A 169 10.32 -10.78 -2.83
C THR A 169 9.87 -12.24 -2.76
N VAL A 170 10.23 -13.06 -3.75
CA VAL A 170 9.81 -14.49 -3.78
C VAL A 170 10.42 -15.26 -2.62
N GLU A 171 11.70 -15.04 -2.32
CA GLU A 171 12.38 -15.66 -1.18
C GLU A 171 11.71 -15.27 0.14
N ALA A 172 11.49 -13.98 0.36
CA ALA A 172 10.85 -13.46 1.56
C ALA A 172 9.42 -14.01 1.73
N LEU A 173 8.62 -14.05 0.66
CA LEU A 173 7.26 -14.58 0.69
C LEU A 173 7.20 -16.11 0.83
N THR A 174 8.20 -16.81 0.34
CA THR A 174 8.33 -18.28 0.53
C THR A 174 8.72 -18.59 1.98
N GLN A 175 9.56 -17.76 2.61
CA GLN A 175 9.92 -17.88 4.02
C GLN A 175 8.81 -17.40 4.96
N ASN A 176 8.07 -16.35 4.58
CA ASN A 176 6.98 -15.79 5.36
C ASN A 176 5.86 -15.26 4.46
N PRO A 177 4.88 -16.08 4.07
CA PRO A 177 3.75 -15.65 3.25
C PRO A 177 2.86 -14.60 3.95
N TYR A 178 2.88 -14.54 5.28
CA TYR A 178 2.04 -13.62 6.06
C TYR A 178 2.47 -12.16 5.94
N LEU A 179 3.63 -11.86 5.34
CA LEU A 179 4.00 -10.50 4.94
C LEU A 179 2.93 -9.88 4.02
N LEU A 180 2.21 -10.69 3.25
CA LEU A 180 1.10 -10.25 2.39
C LEU A 180 -0.12 -9.71 3.17
N CYS A 181 -0.23 -9.99 4.47
CA CYS A 181 -1.26 -9.39 5.34
C CYS A 181 -0.94 -7.95 5.74
N GLY A 182 0.32 -7.53 5.57
CA GLY A 182 0.80 -6.17 5.83
C GLY A 182 0.78 -5.27 4.60
N GLU A 183 1.35 -4.07 4.76
CA GLU A 183 1.62 -3.18 3.63
C GLU A 183 2.59 -3.86 2.63
N PRO A 184 2.45 -3.58 1.33
CA PRO A 184 1.50 -2.65 0.72
C PRO A 184 0.17 -3.28 0.28
N LEU A 185 -0.01 -4.60 0.40
CA LEU A 185 -1.17 -5.29 -0.20
C LEU A 185 -2.35 -5.48 0.76
N GLN A 186 -2.09 -5.61 2.05
CA GLN A 186 -3.10 -5.83 3.10
C GLN A 186 -4.12 -6.93 2.74
N LEU A 187 -3.64 -8.07 2.23
CA LEU A 187 -4.52 -9.15 1.82
C LEU A 187 -5.29 -9.72 3.01
N LYS A 188 -6.48 -10.26 2.72
CA LYS A 188 -7.30 -10.93 3.73
C LYS A 188 -6.55 -12.16 4.26
N PHE A 189 -6.54 -12.31 5.59
CA PHE A 189 -5.83 -13.40 6.26
C PHE A 189 -6.14 -14.78 5.68
N GLY A 190 -7.42 -15.10 5.44
CA GLY A 190 -7.80 -16.40 4.86
C GLY A 190 -7.23 -16.68 3.47
N GLN A 191 -7.03 -15.64 2.65
CA GLN A 191 -6.36 -15.78 1.35
C GLN A 191 -4.88 -16.13 1.54
N VAL A 192 -4.20 -15.42 2.45
CA VAL A 192 -2.79 -15.68 2.76
C VAL A 192 -2.61 -17.04 3.43
N ASP A 193 -3.53 -17.45 4.29
CA ASP A 193 -3.55 -18.76 4.94
C ASP A 193 -3.63 -19.91 3.91
N THR A 194 -4.37 -19.70 2.80
CA THR A 194 -4.40 -20.64 1.68
C THR A 194 -3.05 -20.75 0.97
N ILE A 195 -2.35 -19.62 0.79
CA ILE A 195 -1.00 -19.61 0.21
C ILE A 195 -0.01 -20.32 1.14
N ALA A 196 -0.07 -20.01 2.44
CA ALA A 196 0.78 -20.64 3.46
C ALA A 196 0.58 -22.16 3.50
N ALA A 197 -0.66 -22.65 3.41
CA ALA A 197 -0.96 -24.07 3.34
C ALA A 197 -0.38 -24.72 2.08
N ALA A 198 -0.44 -24.05 0.91
CA ALA A 198 0.17 -24.52 -0.32
C ALA A 198 1.72 -24.57 -0.24
N LEU A 199 2.32 -23.70 0.56
CA LEU A 199 3.74 -23.68 0.92
C LEU A 199 4.09 -24.63 2.08
N GLN A 200 3.13 -25.46 2.53
CA GLN A 200 3.30 -26.46 3.59
C GLN A 200 3.60 -25.89 4.99
N PHE A 201 3.16 -24.68 5.28
CA PHE A 201 3.22 -24.12 6.63
C PHE A 201 2.21 -24.82 7.55
N GLU A 202 2.65 -25.18 8.76
CA GLU A 202 1.76 -25.74 9.78
C GLU A 202 0.80 -24.70 10.33
N THR A 203 -0.42 -25.13 10.67
CA THR A 203 -1.47 -24.25 11.20
C THR A 203 -1.13 -23.61 12.56
N GLY A 204 -0.24 -24.23 13.32
CA GLY A 204 0.30 -23.72 14.59
C GLY A 204 1.62 -22.97 14.46
N CYS A 205 2.14 -22.74 13.25
CA CYS A 205 3.44 -22.10 13.10
C CYS A 205 3.44 -20.66 13.66
N ARG A 206 4.57 -20.28 14.24
CA ARG A 206 4.76 -18.97 14.89
C ARG A 206 4.43 -17.79 14.00
N LEU A 207 4.80 -17.85 12.71
CA LEU A 207 4.53 -16.78 11.75
C LEU A 207 3.03 -16.56 11.56
N ARG A 208 2.24 -17.64 11.51
CA ARG A 208 0.78 -17.58 11.42
C ARG A 208 0.16 -16.96 12.64
N VAL A 209 0.63 -17.34 13.83
CA VAL A 209 0.12 -16.83 15.11
C VAL A 209 0.41 -15.32 15.23
N ALA A 210 1.65 -14.91 14.99
CA ALA A 210 2.07 -13.52 15.00
C ALA A 210 1.25 -12.68 14.00
N ALA A 211 1.11 -13.16 12.77
CA ALA A 211 0.30 -12.48 11.75
C ALA A 211 -1.18 -12.40 12.14
N GLY A 212 -1.73 -13.41 12.81
CA GLY A 212 -3.11 -13.41 13.32
C GLY A 212 -3.34 -12.33 14.38
N LEU A 213 -2.42 -12.15 15.31
CA LEU A 213 -2.47 -11.10 16.34
C LEU A 213 -2.41 -9.69 15.68
N LEU A 214 -1.47 -9.48 14.76
CA LEU A 214 -1.34 -8.22 14.02
C LEU A 214 -2.59 -7.95 13.17
N TYR A 215 -3.14 -8.98 12.51
CA TYR A 215 -4.35 -8.86 11.70
C TYR A 215 -5.57 -8.48 12.55
N ALA A 216 -5.73 -9.09 13.74
CA ALA A 216 -6.80 -8.76 14.65
C ALA A 216 -6.75 -7.30 15.10
N LEU A 217 -5.57 -6.77 15.42
CA LEU A 217 -5.39 -5.36 15.78
C LEU A 217 -5.69 -4.44 14.58
N ARG A 218 -5.16 -4.71 13.40
CA ARG A 218 -5.43 -3.92 12.19
C ARG A 218 -6.91 -3.92 11.81
N HIS A 219 -7.56 -5.07 11.91
CA HIS A 219 -9.00 -5.19 11.65
C HIS A 219 -9.82 -4.31 12.60
N ASN A 220 -9.48 -4.31 13.89
CA ASN A 220 -10.16 -3.48 14.89
C ASN A 220 -9.81 -1.98 14.72
N ALA A 221 -8.62 -1.65 14.26
CA ALA A 221 -8.27 -0.27 13.90
C ALA A 221 -9.16 0.28 12.79
N GLY A 222 -9.48 -0.53 11.76
CA GLY A 222 -10.46 -0.20 10.74
C GLY A 222 -11.89 0.03 11.27
N ASN A 223 -12.20 -0.50 12.45
CA ASN A 223 -13.47 -0.29 13.16
C ASN A 223 -13.42 0.87 14.18
N GLY A 224 -12.33 1.63 14.23
CA GLY A 224 -12.14 2.79 15.10
C GLY A 224 -11.54 2.48 16.47
N HIS A 225 -10.94 1.30 16.67
CA HIS A 225 -10.25 0.93 17.91
C HIS A 225 -8.75 1.03 17.74
N THR A 226 -8.09 1.91 18.46
CA THR A 226 -6.63 2.08 18.40
C THR A 226 -5.86 1.01 19.14
N CYS A 227 -6.51 0.34 20.10
CA CYS A 227 -5.96 -0.72 20.93
C CYS A 227 -7.01 -1.77 21.29
N LEU A 228 -6.55 -2.90 21.82
CA LEU A 228 -7.41 -3.93 22.44
C LEU A 228 -6.87 -4.33 23.81
N PRO A 229 -7.73 -4.62 24.79
CA PRO A 229 -7.31 -5.30 26.01
C PRO A 229 -6.61 -6.62 25.68
N ARG A 230 -5.50 -6.94 26.38
CA ARG A 230 -4.71 -8.16 26.15
C ARG A 230 -5.58 -9.41 26.08
N ASP A 231 -6.45 -9.60 27.08
CA ASP A 231 -7.32 -10.78 27.14
C ASP A 231 -8.27 -10.88 25.93
N LYS A 232 -8.82 -9.74 25.51
CA LYS A 232 -9.74 -9.68 24.34
C LYS A 232 -9.03 -9.97 23.04
N LEU A 233 -7.80 -9.47 22.88
CA LEU A 233 -6.98 -9.77 21.72
C LEU A 233 -6.68 -11.28 21.65
N LEU A 234 -6.24 -11.87 22.75
CA LEU A 234 -5.94 -13.30 22.83
C LEU A 234 -7.17 -14.17 22.58
N GLU A 235 -8.30 -13.90 23.26
CA GLU A 235 -9.55 -14.64 23.08
C GLU A 235 -10.08 -14.58 21.63
N SER A 236 -10.10 -13.39 21.05
CA SER A 236 -10.60 -13.21 19.68
C SER A 236 -9.70 -13.89 18.65
N THR A 237 -8.39 -13.77 18.81
CA THR A 237 -7.42 -14.38 17.91
C THR A 237 -7.39 -15.91 18.07
N SER A 238 -7.53 -16.45 19.29
CA SER A 238 -7.65 -17.89 19.54
C SER A 238 -8.85 -18.48 18.81
N LYS A 239 -10.00 -17.86 18.89
CA LYS A 239 -11.22 -18.27 18.17
C LYS A 239 -11.02 -18.18 16.65
N PHE A 240 -10.39 -17.12 16.18
CA PHE A 240 -10.13 -16.87 14.75
C PHE A 240 -9.17 -17.88 14.15
N LEU A 241 -8.03 -18.16 14.83
CA LEU A 241 -7.02 -19.11 14.39
C LEU A 241 -7.33 -20.56 14.74
N ARG A 242 -8.28 -20.80 15.66
CA ARG A 242 -8.60 -22.10 16.27
C ARG A 242 -7.40 -22.74 16.96
N LEU A 243 -6.68 -21.96 17.73
CA LEU A 243 -5.50 -22.37 18.47
C LEU A 243 -5.68 -22.13 19.98
N PRO A 244 -5.00 -22.89 20.85
CA PRO A 244 -5.05 -22.68 22.31
C PRO A 244 -4.42 -21.32 22.68
N LEU A 245 -4.89 -20.74 23.81
CA LEU A 245 -4.42 -19.43 24.27
C LEU A 245 -2.92 -19.38 24.56
N GLY A 246 -2.34 -20.46 25.10
CA GLY A 246 -0.91 -20.50 25.45
C GLY A 246 0.03 -20.27 24.25
N ASP A 247 -0.35 -20.74 23.05
CA ASP A 247 0.44 -20.54 21.85
C ASP A 247 0.43 -19.04 21.42
N LEU A 248 -0.70 -18.37 21.67
CA LEU A 248 -0.85 -16.95 21.37
C LEU A 248 -0.15 -16.06 22.39
N GLU A 249 -0.15 -16.44 23.66
CA GLU A 249 0.55 -15.70 24.73
C GLU A 249 2.04 -15.60 24.43
N ALA A 250 2.67 -16.74 24.13
CA ALA A 250 4.09 -16.78 23.79
C ALA A 250 4.44 -15.91 22.58
N ALA A 251 3.60 -15.96 21.52
CA ALA A 251 3.80 -15.15 20.33
C ALA A 251 3.56 -13.64 20.60
N LEU A 252 2.58 -13.30 21.44
CA LEU A 252 2.33 -11.91 21.84
C LEU A 252 3.50 -11.34 22.65
N ASP A 253 4.02 -12.10 23.62
CA ASP A 253 5.15 -11.66 24.45
C ASP A 253 6.41 -11.43 23.59
N GLU A 254 6.59 -12.21 22.54
CA GLU A 254 7.65 -12.01 21.58
C GLU A 254 7.45 -10.75 20.73
N LEU A 255 6.24 -10.52 20.18
CA LEU A 255 5.93 -9.30 19.42
C LEU A 255 6.09 -8.04 20.28
N LEU A 256 5.82 -8.11 21.59
CA LEU A 256 6.10 -7.03 22.53
C LEU A 256 7.60 -6.86 22.77
N SER A 257 8.35 -7.94 22.87
CA SER A 257 9.80 -7.92 23.09
C SER A 257 10.57 -7.39 21.85
N SER A 258 10.06 -7.65 20.64
CA SER A 258 10.60 -7.13 19.37
C SER A 258 10.14 -5.73 19.02
N GLU A 259 9.30 -5.10 19.86
CA GLU A 259 8.67 -3.80 19.62
C GLU A 259 7.75 -3.74 18.38
N GLU A 260 7.40 -4.88 17.80
CA GLU A 260 6.38 -4.95 16.74
C GLU A 260 4.98 -4.63 17.25
N LEU A 261 4.75 -4.83 18.55
CA LEU A 261 3.60 -4.36 19.31
C LEU A 261 4.05 -3.59 20.54
N ARG A 262 3.19 -2.71 21.04
CA ARG A 262 3.42 -1.96 22.28
C ARG A 262 2.27 -2.10 23.23
N THR A 263 2.52 -1.81 24.50
CA THR A 263 1.53 -1.93 25.57
C THR A 263 1.44 -0.68 26.42
N ARG A 264 0.23 -0.42 26.97
CA ARG A 264 -0.05 0.59 27.99
C ARG A 264 -1.06 0.02 28.98
N THR A 265 -0.90 0.38 30.23
CA THR A 265 -1.83 -0.01 31.29
C THR A 265 -2.67 1.16 31.71
N PHE A 266 -4.01 1.00 31.68
CA PHE A 266 -4.97 1.96 32.19
C PHE A 266 -5.91 1.26 33.16
N ASP A 267 -6.07 1.80 34.36
CA ASP A 267 -6.94 1.26 35.41
C ASP A 267 -6.70 -0.23 35.70
N GLY A 268 -5.44 -0.67 35.64
CA GLY A 268 -5.05 -2.05 35.87
C GLY A 268 -5.28 -3.01 34.70
N VAL A 269 -5.79 -2.53 33.56
CA VAL A 269 -5.98 -3.30 32.33
C VAL A 269 -4.84 -3.02 31.36
N GLU A 270 -4.20 -4.07 30.86
CA GLU A 270 -3.18 -3.98 29.84
C GLU A 270 -3.81 -3.91 28.43
N TYR A 271 -3.46 -2.89 27.66
CA TYR A 271 -3.90 -2.69 26.29
C TYR A 271 -2.76 -2.85 25.31
N ILE A 272 -3.02 -3.56 24.22
CA ILE A 272 -2.04 -3.84 23.16
C ILE A 272 -2.33 -2.94 21.96
N TYR A 273 -1.27 -2.34 21.44
CA TYR A 273 -1.29 -1.36 20.37
C TYR A 273 -0.40 -1.75 19.20
N LEU A 274 -0.79 -1.31 18.00
CA LEU A 274 0.15 -1.11 16.91
C LEU A 274 1.03 0.12 17.25
N PRO A 275 2.35 0.09 17.03
CA PRO A 275 3.27 1.16 17.44
C PRO A 275 2.88 2.55 16.92
N ASP A 276 2.49 2.63 15.66
CA ASP A 276 2.12 3.89 15.00
C ASP A 276 0.88 4.53 15.65
N LEU A 277 -0.11 3.71 16.02
CA LEU A 277 -1.33 4.19 16.66
C LEU A 277 -1.07 4.67 18.08
N LEU A 278 -0.21 3.99 18.84
CA LEU A 278 0.19 4.45 20.17
C LEU A 278 0.96 5.77 20.09
N SER A 279 1.92 5.87 19.18
CA SER A 279 2.69 7.10 18.98
C SER A 279 1.78 8.27 18.59
N ALA A 280 0.80 8.03 17.70
CA ALA A 280 -0.17 9.06 17.33
C ALA A 280 -1.03 9.53 18.52
N GLU A 281 -1.49 8.60 19.38
CA GLU A 281 -2.24 8.97 20.59
C GLU A 281 -1.37 9.78 21.58
N GLU A 282 -0.13 9.36 21.80
CA GLU A 282 0.81 10.05 22.67
C GLU A 282 1.13 11.47 22.16
N ASP A 283 1.35 11.63 20.86
CA ASP A 283 1.59 12.94 20.23
C ASP A 283 0.36 13.84 20.35
N ILE A 284 -0.85 13.32 20.09
CA ILE A 284 -2.09 14.07 20.25
C ILE A 284 -2.27 14.49 21.70
N ALA A 285 -2.09 13.56 22.66
CA ALA A 285 -2.23 13.86 24.08
C ALA A 285 -1.23 14.94 24.55
N ALA A 286 0.03 14.83 24.11
CA ALA A 286 1.06 15.82 24.43
C ALA A 286 0.71 17.21 23.88
N ARG A 287 0.28 17.29 22.61
CA ARG A 287 -0.11 18.58 21.97
C ARG A 287 -1.35 19.20 22.61
N LEU A 288 -2.38 18.39 22.87
CA LEU A 288 -3.59 18.89 23.57
C LEU A 288 -3.25 19.33 25.00
N GLY A 289 -2.39 18.58 25.69
CA GLY A 289 -1.89 18.97 27.01
C GLY A 289 -1.16 20.32 26.98
N GLN A 290 -0.28 20.54 26.00
CA GLN A 290 0.39 21.82 25.80
C GLN A 290 -0.61 22.95 25.54
N LEU A 291 -1.55 22.76 24.60
CA LEU A 291 -2.59 23.76 24.30
C LEU A 291 -3.42 24.12 25.54
N SER A 292 -3.73 23.14 26.39
CA SER A 292 -4.53 23.33 27.61
C SER A 292 -3.78 24.07 28.72
N THR A 293 -2.43 24.06 28.73
CA THR A 293 -1.62 24.72 29.77
C THR A 293 -1.29 26.16 29.48
N PHE A 294 -1.35 26.62 28.23
CA PHE A 294 -1.10 27.99 27.88
C PHE A 294 -2.30 28.89 28.26
N PRO A 295 -2.12 29.89 29.15
CA PRO A 295 -3.20 30.79 29.47
C PRO A 295 -3.52 31.69 28.28
N THR A 296 -4.81 31.86 28.00
CA THR A 296 -5.30 32.83 27.03
C THR A 296 -6.08 33.90 27.79
N GLU A 297 -5.66 35.15 27.71
CA GLU A 297 -6.36 36.25 28.33
C GLU A 297 -7.61 36.62 27.53
N ALA A 298 -8.72 36.82 28.24
CA ALA A 298 -9.93 37.31 27.61
C ALA A 298 -9.72 38.71 27.04
N PRO A 299 -10.10 38.98 25.79
CA PRO A 299 -10.13 40.34 25.29
C PRO A 299 -10.94 41.26 26.24
N PRO A 300 -10.43 42.43 26.62
CA PRO A 300 -11.16 43.31 27.54
C PRO A 300 -12.50 43.78 26.99
N THR A 301 -12.71 43.71 25.70
CA THR A 301 -13.94 44.07 24.98
C THR A 301 -14.92 42.91 24.81
N LEU A 302 -14.57 41.70 25.23
CA LEU A 302 -15.35 40.47 24.93
C LEU A 302 -16.85 40.58 25.22
N ASP A 303 -17.22 41.07 26.41
CA ASP A 303 -18.62 41.25 26.78
C ASP A 303 -19.34 42.33 25.94
N ALA A 304 -18.63 43.37 25.54
CA ALA A 304 -19.16 44.39 24.66
C ALA A 304 -19.35 43.85 23.24
N ASP A 305 -18.38 43.09 22.74
CA ASP A 305 -18.41 42.51 21.40
C ASP A 305 -19.54 41.47 21.28
N ILE A 306 -19.77 40.65 22.31
CA ILE A 306 -20.91 39.71 22.35
C ILE A 306 -22.25 40.49 22.31
N ARG A 307 -22.38 41.59 23.05
CA ARG A 307 -23.58 42.45 23.04
C ARG A 307 -23.82 43.06 21.66
N VAL A 308 -22.76 43.50 20.98
CA VAL A 308 -22.86 44.04 19.62
C VAL A 308 -23.39 42.97 18.66
N LEU A 309 -22.91 41.74 18.78
CA LEU A 309 -23.45 40.63 17.96
C LEU A 309 -24.93 40.32 18.27
N GLU A 310 -25.30 40.33 19.57
CA GLU A 310 -26.73 40.14 19.99
C GLU A 310 -27.62 41.23 19.39
N MET A 311 -27.19 42.49 19.42
CA MET A 311 -27.92 43.59 18.80
C MET A 311 -28.04 43.44 17.29
N ALA A 312 -26.95 43.04 16.61
CA ALA A 312 -26.94 42.83 15.15
C ALA A 312 -27.84 41.67 14.71
N GLN A 313 -27.97 40.62 15.52
CA GLN A 313 -28.78 39.46 15.23
C GLN A 313 -30.21 39.60 15.72
N GLY A 314 -30.52 40.54 16.56
CA GLY A 314 -31.87 40.80 17.12
C GLY A 314 -32.32 39.82 18.21
N PHE A 315 -31.43 39.02 18.78
CA PHE A 315 -31.71 38.13 19.91
C PHE A 315 -30.50 38.01 20.86
N ALA A 316 -30.78 37.66 22.12
CA ALA A 316 -29.74 37.41 23.12
C ALA A 316 -29.33 35.93 23.12
N TYR A 317 -28.03 35.63 23.28
CA TYR A 317 -27.56 34.27 23.47
C TYR A 317 -28.01 33.71 24.83
N ALA A 318 -28.38 32.42 24.83
CA ALA A 318 -28.66 31.73 26.07
C ALA A 318 -27.38 31.66 26.95
N PRO A 319 -27.50 31.56 28.28
CA PRO A 319 -26.34 31.59 29.18
C PRO A 319 -25.23 30.64 28.83
N LEU A 320 -25.56 29.38 28.47
CA LEU A 320 -24.56 28.38 28.04
C LEU A 320 -23.94 28.69 26.67
N GLN A 321 -24.68 29.30 25.76
CA GLN A 321 -24.12 29.78 24.49
C GLN A 321 -23.14 30.91 24.70
N ARG A 322 -23.46 31.88 25.56
CA ARG A 322 -22.55 32.96 25.96
C ARG A 322 -21.29 32.41 26.60
N GLN A 323 -21.43 31.45 27.51
CA GLN A 323 -20.30 30.79 28.13
C GLN A 323 -19.41 30.08 27.10
N ALA A 324 -20.01 29.36 26.11
CA ALA A 324 -19.27 28.70 25.04
C ALA A 324 -18.52 29.69 24.15
N ILE A 325 -19.15 30.84 23.82
CA ILE A 325 -18.50 31.91 23.04
C ILE A 325 -17.32 32.49 23.82
N ALA A 326 -17.49 32.82 25.12
CA ALA A 326 -16.42 33.32 25.96
C ALA A 326 -15.28 32.27 26.09
N ALA A 327 -15.61 31.00 26.33
CA ALA A 327 -14.62 29.95 26.47
C ALA A 327 -13.79 29.75 25.18
N ALA A 328 -14.40 29.91 24.01
CA ALA A 328 -13.67 29.78 22.73
C ALA A 328 -12.59 30.85 22.55
N LEU A 329 -12.82 32.05 23.07
CA LEU A 329 -11.88 33.19 22.99
C LEU A 329 -10.86 33.22 24.14
N THR A 330 -11.05 32.41 25.17
CA THR A 330 -10.18 32.33 26.36
C THR A 330 -9.50 30.97 26.52
N SER A 331 -9.61 30.07 25.53
CA SER A 331 -9.00 28.75 25.58
C SER A 331 -8.37 28.40 24.23
N ASN A 332 -7.17 27.84 24.25
CA ASN A 332 -6.50 27.38 23.03
C ASN A 332 -7.08 26.05 22.48
N CYS A 333 -7.85 25.35 23.31
CA CYS A 333 -8.58 24.13 22.90
C CYS A 333 -9.90 24.05 23.65
N MET A 334 -10.99 23.81 22.94
CA MET A 334 -12.34 23.70 23.53
C MET A 334 -13.14 22.63 22.83
N VAL A 335 -13.93 21.91 23.60
CA VAL A 335 -14.93 20.96 23.08
C VAL A 335 -16.35 21.52 23.34
N LEU A 336 -17.08 21.79 22.26
CA LEU A 336 -18.47 22.22 22.32
C LEU A 336 -19.41 21.04 22.02
N THR A 337 -20.16 20.59 23.01
CA THR A 337 -21.10 19.47 22.88
C THR A 337 -22.52 19.90 23.25
N GLY A 338 -23.50 19.10 22.83
CA GLY A 338 -24.91 19.34 23.15
C GLY A 338 -25.84 18.56 22.19
N GLY A 339 -27.10 18.40 22.58
CA GLY A 339 -28.13 17.73 21.80
C GLY A 339 -28.53 18.46 20.50
N PRO A 340 -29.37 17.83 19.66
CA PRO A 340 -29.95 18.51 18.51
C PRO A 340 -30.79 19.73 18.96
N GLY A 341 -30.72 20.82 18.19
CA GLY A 341 -31.53 22.01 18.48
C GLY A 341 -31.08 22.90 19.65
N THR A 342 -29.96 22.62 20.32
CA THR A 342 -29.45 23.42 21.45
C THR A 342 -28.76 24.72 21.02
N GLY A 343 -28.70 25.02 19.73
CA GLY A 343 -28.11 26.24 19.18
C GLY A 343 -26.60 26.22 19.09
N LYS A 344 -25.96 25.03 18.99
CA LYS A 344 -24.49 24.91 18.77
C LYS A 344 -24.01 25.72 17.56
N THR A 345 -24.73 25.61 16.45
CA THR A 345 -24.39 26.35 15.22
C THR A 345 -24.46 27.87 15.42
N THR A 346 -25.42 28.33 16.21
CA THR A 346 -25.55 29.75 16.55
C THR A 346 -24.33 30.23 17.34
N ALA A 347 -23.89 29.46 18.33
CA ALA A 347 -22.68 29.77 19.10
C ALA A 347 -21.42 29.71 18.22
N ILE A 348 -21.29 28.71 17.33
CA ILE A 348 -20.16 28.59 16.38
C ILE A 348 -20.10 29.81 15.46
N ASN A 349 -21.24 30.26 14.90
CA ASN A 349 -21.27 31.44 14.03
C ASN A 349 -20.85 32.72 14.77
N ALA A 350 -21.22 32.86 16.05
CA ALA A 350 -20.75 33.95 16.87
C ALA A 350 -19.22 33.88 17.13
N ILE A 351 -18.70 32.72 17.45
CA ILE A 351 -17.27 32.48 17.64
C ILE A 351 -16.48 32.86 16.37
N ILE A 352 -16.94 32.37 15.19
CA ILE A 352 -16.32 32.71 13.90
C ILE A 352 -16.31 34.22 13.68
N ALA A 353 -17.45 34.90 13.90
CA ALA A 353 -17.57 36.33 13.71
C ALA A 353 -16.61 37.11 14.61
N LEU A 354 -16.43 36.71 15.87
CA LEU A 354 -15.51 37.37 16.80
C LEU A 354 -14.04 37.14 16.42
N PHE A 355 -13.64 35.97 15.99
CA PHE A 355 -12.28 35.72 15.49
C PHE A 355 -12.00 36.50 14.20
N GLU A 356 -12.95 36.56 13.27
CA GLU A 356 -12.80 37.38 12.06
C GLU A 356 -12.68 38.90 12.34
N GLN A 357 -13.34 39.41 13.37
CA GLN A 357 -13.18 40.80 13.82
C GLN A 357 -11.76 41.10 14.36
N GLN A 358 -11.10 40.08 14.90
CA GLN A 358 -9.72 40.18 15.37
C GLN A 358 -8.68 39.96 14.24
N ALA A 359 -9.14 39.88 12.98
CA ALA A 359 -8.36 39.56 11.79
C ALA A 359 -7.72 38.15 11.79
N ASP A 360 -8.25 37.24 12.58
CA ASP A 360 -7.79 35.87 12.62
C ASP A 360 -8.32 35.06 11.42
N ARG A 361 -7.51 34.10 10.96
CA ARG A 361 -7.92 33.15 9.93
C ARG A 361 -8.66 31.99 10.56
N VAL A 362 -9.94 31.82 10.19
CA VAL A 362 -10.76 30.73 10.64
C VAL A 362 -10.87 29.64 9.56
N PHE A 363 -10.53 28.40 9.90
CA PHE A 363 -10.67 27.24 9.03
C PHE A 363 -11.76 26.32 9.59
N LEU A 364 -12.66 25.89 8.70
CA LEU A 364 -13.70 24.92 9.04
C LEU A 364 -13.36 23.58 8.40
N ALA A 365 -13.35 22.54 9.21
CA ALA A 365 -13.04 21.17 8.74
C ALA A 365 -14.04 20.14 9.27
N ALA A 366 -14.31 19.11 8.48
CA ALA A 366 -15.17 18.00 8.86
C ALA A 366 -14.62 16.66 8.40
N PRO A 367 -14.97 15.54 9.05
CA PRO A 367 -14.47 14.21 8.68
C PRO A 367 -14.90 13.75 7.28
N THR A 368 -16.06 14.18 6.80
CA THR A 368 -16.62 13.73 5.54
C THR A 368 -17.06 14.91 4.66
N GLY A 369 -17.09 14.72 3.34
CA GLY A 369 -17.54 15.75 2.40
C GLY A 369 -18.98 16.20 2.64
N ARG A 370 -19.88 15.29 3.03
CA ARG A 370 -21.26 15.63 3.37
C ARG A 370 -21.33 16.53 4.62
N ALA A 371 -20.55 16.23 5.65
CA ALA A 371 -20.47 17.05 6.86
C ALA A 371 -19.83 18.41 6.57
N ALA A 372 -18.78 18.47 5.76
CA ALA A 372 -18.16 19.73 5.33
C ALA A 372 -19.15 20.62 4.57
N LYS A 373 -19.88 20.04 3.59
CA LYS A 373 -20.92 20.78 2.86
C LYS A 373 -21.99 21.35 3.79
N ARG A 374 -22.51 20.53 4.71
CA ARG A 374 -23.51 20.98 5.69
C ARG A 374 -22.96 22.10 6.61
N MET A 375 -21.70 21.98 7.03
CA MET A 375 -21.04 23.02 7.84
C MET A 375 -20.90 24.32 7.03
N SER A 376 -20.53 24.25 5.75
CA SER A 376 -20.46 25.43 4.88
C SER A 376 -21.81 26.13 4.74
N GLU A 377 -22.89 25.37 4.56
CA GLU A 377 -24.25 25.91 4.46
C GLU A 377 -24.71 26.60 5.76
N LEU A 378 -24.41 26.00 6.91
CA LEU A 378 -24.83 26.49 8.22
C LEU A 378 -23.99 27.68 8.74
N CYS A 379 -22.70 27.69 8.43
CA CYS A 379 -21.76 28.74 8.89
C CYS A 379 -21.54 29.83 7.84
N HIS A 380 -22.10 29.68 6.62
CA HIS A 380 -21.89 30.61 5.49
C HIS A 380 -20.41 30.89 5.20
N ARG A 381 -19.56 29.86 5.39
CA ARG A 381 -18.12 29.86 5.17
C ARG A 381 -17.69 28.57 4.47
N GLU A 382 -16.60 28.62 3.74
CA GLU A 382 -16.03 27.43 3.13
C GLU A 382 -15.54 26.46 4.22
N ALA A 383 -16.07 25.22 4.23
CA ALA A 383 -15.56 24.13 5.04
C ALA A 383 -15.01 23.03 4.13
N LYS A 384 -13.89 22.42 4.52
CA LYS A 384 -13.22 21.36 3.80
C LYS A 384 -13.25 20.06 4.59
N THR A 385 -12.98 18.93 3.94
CA THR A 385 -12.67 17.72 4.69
C THR A 385 -11.31 17.89 5.38
N ILE A 386 -11.10 17.20 6.51
CA ILE A 386 -9.82 17.24 7.22
C ILE A 386 -8.67 16.87 6.26
N HIS A 387 -8.83 15.82 5.44
CA HIS A 387 -7.83 15.42 4.44
C HIS A 387 -7.49 16.57 3.49
N ARG A 388 -8.50 17.21 2.90
CA ARG A 388 -8.30 18.30 1.95
C ARG A 388 -7.75 19.60 2.58
N LEU A 389 -7.86 19.73 3.89
CA LEU A 389 -7.27 20.87 4.60
C LEU A 389 -5.80 20.65 4.89
N LEU A 390 -5.36 19.40 5.02
CA LEU A 390 -3.99 19.01 5.36
C LEU A 390 -3.10 18.75 4.13
N GLU A 391 -3.70 18.63 2.93
CA GLU A 391 -3.00 18.57 1.63
C GLU A 391 -2.51 19.99 1.22
#